data_652394415b1a44ae163bcff673089716
#
_entry.id   652394415b1a44ae163bcff673089716
#
_cell.length_a   1.000
_cell.length_b   1.000
_cell.length_c   1.000
_cell.angle_alpha   90.00
_cell.angle_beta   90.00
_cell.angle_gamma   90.00
#
_symmetry.space_group_name_H-M   'P 1'
#
loop_
_entity.id
_entity.type
_entity.pdbx_description
1 polymer ?
#
loop_
_entity_poly.entity_id
_entity_poly.type
_entity_poly.pdbx_seq_one_letter_code
_entity_poly.pdbx_strand_id
1 'polypeptide(L)'
;MNKNKILIIDDDVDLLASTKLFLKSKKFEVETAINSKIGLGTLKTFHPDLIILDIMMDTNLEGFNFLNELKSDDNFKETPIIMSTGMAKSIGVNMRAAIEDIDSLPKTKFIDKSGDWEELLEAIKELL
;
A
#
# COMPACT_ATOMS: atom_id res chain seq x y z
N MET A 1 -8.83 22.90 5.38
CA MET A 1 -7.73 21.96 5.65
C MET A 1 -7.63 20.93 4.54
N ASN A 2 -6.42 20.66 4.09
CA ASN A 2 -6.21 19.67 3.05
C ASN A 2 -6.41 18.26 3.62
N LYS A 3 -7.14 17.44 2.87
CA LYS A 3 -7.30 16.03 3.23
C LYS A 3 -6.00 15.28 2.91
N ASN A 4 -5.66 14.31 3.74
CA ASN A 4 -4.56 13.41 3.42
C ASN A 4 -4.96 12.52 2.24
N LYS A 5 -4.02 12.29 1.34
CA LYS A 5 -4.24 11.56 0.10
C LYS A 5 -3.68 10.15 0.21
N ILE A 6 -4.50 9.17 -0.11
CA ILE A 6 -4.12 7.75 -0.06
C ILE A 6 -4.31 7.11 -1.42
N LEU A 7 -3.28 6.45 -1.92
CA LEU A 7 -3.35 5.64 -3.14
C LEU A 7 -3.37 4.17 -2.75
N ILE A 8 -4.35 3.42 -3.26
CA ILE A 8 -4.48 1.99 -3.00
C ILE A 8 -4.23 1.24 -4.30
N ILE A 9 -3.29 0.30 -4.26
CA ILE A 9 -2.94 -0.54 -5.42
C ILE A 9 -3.21 -1.99 -5.07
N ASP A 10 -4.19 -2.60 -5.75
CA ASP A 10 -4.63 -3.97 -5.49
C ASP A 10 -5.42 -4.46 -6.70
N ASP A 11 -5.25 -5.72 -7.10
CA ASP A 11 -5.97 -6.29 -8.22
C ASP A 11 -7.38 -6.77 -7.87
N ASP A 12 -7.73 -6.79 -6.59
CA ASP A 12 -9.07 -7.15 -6.11
C ASP A 12 -9.99 -5.92 -6.17
N VAL A 13 -10.81 -5.84 -7.22
CA VAL A 13 -11.67 -4.69 -7.48
C VAL A 13 -12.67 -4.45 -6.34
N ASP A 14 -13.22 -5.52 -5.79
CA ASP A 14 -14.20 -5.42 -4.70
C ASP A 14 -13.55 -4.86 -3.44
N LEU A 15 -12.35 -5.33 -3.13
CA LEU A 15 -11.61 -4.84 -1.97
C LEU A 15 -11.21 -3.38 -2.15
N LEU A 16 -10.78 -2.99 -3.36
CA LEU A 16 -10.49 -1.59 -3.65
C LEU A 16 -11.70 -0.70 -3.37
N ALA A 17 -12.88 -1.12 -3.86
CA ALA A 17 -14.10 -0.34 -3.67
C ALA A 17 -14.47 -0.21 -2.20
N SER A 18 -14.40 -1.31 -1.44
CA SER A 18 -14.72 -1.31 -0.02
C SER A 18 -13.74 -0.46 0.80
N THR A 19 -12.45 -0.60 0.51
CA THR A 19 -11.41 0.15 1.21
C THR A 19 -11.52 1.64 0.92
N LYS A 20 -11.77 1.99 -0.34
CA LYS A 20 -11.97 3.39 -0.73
C LYS A 20 -13.14 4.00 0.02
N LEU A 21 -14.26 3.29 0.08
CA LEU A 21 -15.45 3.77 0.76
C LEU A 21 -15.18 3.99 2.25
N PHE A 22 -14.53 3.04 2.89
CA PHE A 22 -14.17 3.15 4.30
C PHE A 22 -13.28 4.37 4.57
N LEU A 23 -12.21 4.52 3.80
CA LEU A 23 -11.26 5.61 4.02
C LEU A 23 -11.87 6.97 3.69
N LYS A 24 -12.72 7.06 2.68
CA LYS A 24 -13.45 8.31 2.41
C LYS A 24 -14.34 8.69 3.59
N SER A 25 -14.95 7.71 4.24
CA SER A 25 -15.76 7.98 5.43
C SER A 25 -14.95 8.55 6.58
N LYS A 26 -13.63 8.32 6.58
CA LYS A 26 -12.70 8.83 7.58
C LYS A 26 -12.01 10.12 7.13
N LYS A 27 -12.52 10.77 6.09
CA LYS A 27 -12.07 12.07 5.61
C LYS A 27 -10.75 12.04 4.83
N PHE A 28 -10.37 10.89 4.29
CA PHE A 28 -9.23 10.79 3.38
C PHE A 28 -9.66 11.02 1.94
N GLU A 29 -8.76 11.55 1.12
CA GLU A 29 -8.93 11.60 -0.32
C GLU A 29 -8.26 10.34 -0.89
N VAL A 30 -8.99 9.55 -1.70
CA VAL A 30 -8.54 8.21 -2.09
C VAL A 30 -8.59 8.01 -3.60
N GLU A 31 -7.49 7.53 -4.17
CA GLU A 31 -7.44 7.03 -5.53
C GLU A 31 -7.07 5.55 -5.49
N THR A 32 -7.49 4.80 -6.51
CA THR A 32 -7.24 3.37 -6.59
C THR A 32 -6.62 3.00 -7.93
N ALA A 33 -5.84 1.91 -7.93
CA ALA A 33 -5.25 1.36 -9.14
C ALA A 33 -5.29 -0.17 -9.05
N ILE A 34 -5.60 -0.83 -10.16
CA ILE A 34 -5.74 -2.28 -10.19
C ILE A 34 -4.43 -3.01 -10.48
N ASN A 35 -3.38 -2.29 -10.82
CA ASN A 35 -2.04 -2.86 -11.02
C ASN A 35 -0.98 -1.78 -10.83
N SER A 36 0.28 -2.19 -10.85
CA SER A 36 1.39 -1.26 -10.59
C SER A 36 1.58 -0.25 -11.71
N LYS A 37 1.30 -0.61 -12.95
CA LYS A 37 1.43 0.32 -14.07
C LYS A 37 0.48 1.51 -13.93
N ILE A 38 -0.78 1.22 -13.63
CA ILE A 38 -1.78 2.27 -13.38
C ILE A 38 -1.40 3.04 -12.11
N GLY A 39 -0.93 2.34 -11.10
CA GLY A 39 -0.47 2.95 -9.85
C GLY A 39 0.65 3.96 -10.05
N LEU A 40 1.63 3.63 -10.88
CA LEU A 40 2.73 4.56 -11.19
C LEU A 40 2.23 5.82 -11.90
N GLY A 41 1.29 5.66 -12.83
CA GLY A 41 0.69 6.81 -13.51
C GLY A 41 -0.09 7.69 -12.55
N THR A 42 -0.88 7.08 -11.68
CA THR A 42 -1.67 7.80 -10.67
C THR A 42 -0.77 8.51 -9.66
N LEU A 43 0.32 7.85 -9.26
CA LEU A 43 1.29 8.41 -8.32
C LEU A 43 1.79 9.77 -8.78
N LYS A 44 2.11 9.91 -10.06
CA LYS A 44 2.70 11.12 -10.61
C LYS A 44 1.74 12.31 -10.67
N THR A 45 0.46 12.05 -10.77
CA THR A 45 -0.55 13.11 -10.84
C THR A 45 -1.24 13.38 -9.51
N PHE A 46 -1.43 12.35 -8.71
CA PHE A 46 -2.16 12.44 -7.45
C PHE A 46 -1.28 12.91 -6.29
N HIS A 47 0.00 12.55 -6.28
CA HIS A 47 0.96 12.85 -5.21
C HIS A 47 0.43 12.41 -3.83
N PRO A 48 0.25 11.09 -3.62
CA PRO A 48 -0.33 10.61 -2.36
C PRO A 48 0.58 10.86 -1.17
N ASP A 49 -0.04 11.02 0.00
CA ASP A 49 0.68 11.13 1.26
C ASP A 49 1.01 9.74 1.84
N LEU A 50 0.32 8.71 1.37
CA LEU A 50 0.52 7.33 1.81
C LEU A 50 0.03 6.39 0.71
N ILE A 51 0.70 5.24 0.58
CA ILE A 51 0.33 4.22 -0.39
C ILE A 51 0.01 2.92 0.34
N ILE A 52 -1.12 2.30 -0.01
CA ILE A 52 -1.46 0.95 0.43
C ILE A 52 -1.25 0.03 -0.76
N LEU A 53 -0.32 -0.91 -0.64
CA LEU A 53 0.13 -1.75 -1.75
C LEU A 53 -0.08 -3.23 -1.44
N ASP A 54 -0.81 -3.93 -2.32
CA ASP A 54 -0.93 -5.39 -2.24
C ASP A 54 0.33 -6.00 -2.87
N ILE A 55 1.05 -6.82 -2.10
CA ILE A 55 2.27 -7.47 -2.60
C ILE A 55 1.97 -8.72 -3.41
N MET A 56 0.75 -9.23 -3.35
CA MET A 56 0.34 -10.49 -4.00
C MET A 56 -0.58 -10.24 -5.19
N MET A 57 -0.22 -9.28 -6.05
CA MET A 57 -0.96 -9.03 -7.28
C MET A 57 -0.66 -10.10 -8.33
N ASP A 58 -1.07 -9.90 -9.57
CA ASP A 58 -1.02 -10.87 -10.68
C ASP A 58 0.22 -11.76 -10.70
N THR A 59 1.38 -11.23 -10.31
CA THR A 59 2.59 -12.03 -10.11
C THR A 59 3.12 -11.77 -8.71
N ASN A 60 3.83 -12.76 -8.16
CA ASN A 60 4.36 -12.66 -6.81
C ASN A 60 5.39 -11.54 -6.62
N LEU A 61 5.92 -11.01 -7.72
CA LEU A 61 6.98 -10.00 -7.66
C LEU A 61 6.50 -8.59 -8.04
N GLU A 62 5.28 -8.45 -8.54
CA GLU A 62 4.80 -7.15 -9.02
C GLU A 62 4.81 -6.08 -7.93
N GLY A 63 4.31 -6.43 -6.73
CA GLY A 63 4.30 -5.49 -5.61
C GLY A 63 5.70 -5.09 -5.17
N PHE A 64 6.62 -6.05 -5.14
CA PHE A 64 8.01 -5.76 -4.78
C PHE A 64 8.71 -4.89 -5.82
N ASN A 65 8.45 -5.15 -7.11
CA ASN A 65 9.02 -4.33 -8.18
C ASN A 65 8.53 -2.89 -8.09
N PHE A 66 7.25 -2.71 -7.82
CA PHE A 66 6.68 -1.38 -7.61
C PHE A 66 7.36 -0.67 -6.43
N LEU A 67 7.53 -1.39 -5.32
CA LEU A 67 8.19 -0.84 -4.13
C LEU A 67 9.61 -0.39 -4.45
N ASN A 68 10.37 -1.20 -5.19
CA ASN A 68 11.73 -0.86 -5.56
C ASN A 68 11.78 0.39 -6.45
N GLU A 69 10.88 0.50 -7.42
CA GLU A 69 10.79 1.69 -8.26
C GLU A 69 10.47 2.93 -7.44
N LEU A 70 9.52 2.80 -6.52
CA LEU A 70 9.11 3.90 -5.66
C LEU A 70 10.27 4.39 -4.79
N LYS A 71 10.99 3.46 -4.17
CA LYS A 71 12.08 3.80 -3.25
C LYS A 71 13.32 4.32 -3.96
N SER A 72 13.43 4.08 -5.27
CA SER A 72 14.52 4.65 -6.06
C SER A 72 14.17 6.00 -6.71
N ASP A 73 12.93 6.45 -6.58
CA ASP A 73 12.49 7.75 -7.10
C ASP A 73 12.62 8.81 -6.01
N ASP A 74 13.43 9.82 -6.24
CA ASP A 74 13.68 10.89 -5.27
C ASP A 74 12.41 11.61 -4.84
N ASN A 75 11.40 11.67 -5.70
CA ASN A 75 10.14 12.34 -5.39
C ASN A 75 9.26 11.54 -4.42
N PHE A 76 9.45 10.23 -4.36
CA PHE A 76 8.54 9.34 -3.62
C PHE A 76 9.22 8.40 -2.63
N LYS A 77 10.55 8.41 -2.56
CA LYS A 77 11.28 7.47 -1.68
C LYS A 77 10.93 7.62 -0.19
N GLU A 78 10.44 8.79 0.20
CA GLU A 78 10.03 9.05 1.59
C GLU A 78 8.54 8.86 1.82
N THR A 79 7.77 8.49 0.79
CA THR A 79 6.32 8.29 0.92
C THR A 79 6.04 7.07 1.79
N PRO A 80 5.24 7.21 2.85
CA PRO A 80 4.86 6.06 3.68
C PRO A 80 4.12 5.00 2.88
N ILE A 81 4.42 3.73 3.17
CA ILE A 81 3.81 2.60 2.47
C ILE A 81 3.30 1.58 3.47
N ILE A 82 2.06 1.11 3.27
CA ILE A 82 1.52 -0.04 3.96
C ILE A 82 1.48 -1.18 2.95
N MET A 83 2.24 -2.24 3.22
CA MET A 83 2.22 -3.46 2.41
C MET A 83 1.14 -4.38 2.97
N SER A 84 0.21 -4.82 2.14
CA SER A 84 -0.85 -5.71 2.60
C SER A 84 -0.86 -7.02 1.83
N THR A 85 -1.27 -8.09 2.51
CA THR A 85 -1.42 -9.40 1.89
C THR A 85 -2.48 -10.21 2.62
N GLY A 86 -3.27 -10.98 1.88
CA GLY A 86 -4.25 -11.89 2.45
C GLY A 86 -3.66 -13.21 2.93
N MET A 87 -2.36 -13.42 2.74
CA MET A 87 -1.70 -14.69 3.00
C MET A 87 -0.51 -14.57 3.95
N ALA A 88 -0.56 -13.61 4.87
CA ALA A 88 0.55 -13.37 5.79
C ALA A 88 1.00 -14.61 6.55
N LYS A 89 0.05 -15.47 6.94
CA LYS A 89 0.35 -16.69 7.70
C LYS A 89 0.89 -17.82 6.83
N SER A 90 0.70 -17.73 5.52
CA SER A 90 1.12 -18.76 4.56
C SER A 90 2.40 -18.38 3.82
N ILE A 91 2.99 -17.27 4.17
CA ILE A 91 4.18 -16.75 3.51
C ILE A 91 5.37 -17.66 3.83
N GLY A 92 6.09 -18.09 2.79
CA GLY A 92 7.28 -18.92 2.94
C GLY A 92 8.46 -18.16 3.56
N VAL A 93 9.49 -18.92 3.95
CA VAL A 93 10.67 -18.36 4.62
C VAL A 93 11.34 -17.26 3.80
N ASN A 94 11.47 -17.47 2.49
CA ASN A 94 12.09 -16.48 1.61
C ASN A 94 11.29 -15.17 1.53
N MET A 95 9.97 -15.31 1.55
CA MET A 95 9.09 -14.14 1.55
C MET A 95 9.20 -13.37 2.87
N ARG A 96 9.31 -14.10 4.00
CA ARG A 96 9.48 -13.47 5.31
C ARG A 96 10.79 -12.67 5.38
N ALA A 97 11.87 -13.20 4.82
CA ALA A 97 13.13 -12.47 4.77
C ALA A 97 12.99 -11.18 3.96
N ALA A 98 12.29 -11.24 2.82
CA ALA A 98 12.03 -10.06 2.01
C ALA A 98 11.19 -9.03 2.77
N ILE A 99 10.22 -9.49 3.56
CA ILE A 99 9.37 -8.61 4.37
C ILE A 99 10.19 -7.95 5.49
N GLU A 100 11.08 -8.68 6.12
CA GLU A 100 11.96 -8.11 7.15
C GLU A 100 12.85 -7.01 6.56
N ASP A 101 13.36 -7.22 5.34
CA ASP A 101 14.12 -6.19 4.64
C ASP A 101 13.24 -4.96 4.34
N ILE A 102 11.98 -5.18 3.98
CA ILE A 102 11.02 -4.11 3.74
C ILE A 102 10.73 -3.35 5.02
N ASP A 103 10.52 -4.06 6.13
CA ASP A 103 10.25 -3.45 7.43
C ASP A 103 11.42 -2.57 7.90
N SER A 104 12.63 -2.83 7.40
CA SER A 104 13.77 -1.99 7.72
C SER A 104 13.74 -0.65 6.96
N LEU A 105 12.89 -0.54 5.93
CA LEU A 105 12.75 0.71 5.17
C LEU A 105 12.00 1.76 5.98
N PRO A 106 12.39 3.02 5.89
CA PRO A 106 11.69 4.09 6.59
C PRO A 106 10.22 4.16 6.19
N LYS A 107 9.35 4.39 7.17
CA LYS A 107 7.92 4.64 6.96
C LYS A 107 7.21 3.52 6.20
N THR A 108 7.62 2.27 6.42
CA THR A 108 7.00 1.11 5.79
C THR A 108 6.41 0.20 6.86
N LYS A 109 5.16 -0.21 6.68
CA LYS A 109 4.48 -1.15 7.56
C LYS A 109 3.90 -2.29 6.76
N PHE A 110 3.70 -3.43 7.42
CA PHE A 110 3.14 -4.62 6.83
C PHE A 110 1.89 -5.03 7.61
N ILE A 111 0.77 -5.24 6.92
CA ILE A 111 -0.48 -5.67 7.55
C ILE A 111 -1.08 -6.85 6.80
N ASP A 112 -1.94 -7.60 7.51
CA ASP A 112 -2.70 -8.71 6.93
C ASP A 112 -4.03 -8.16 6.39
N LYS A 113 -4.39 -8.51 5.15
CA LYS A 113 -5.65 -8.11 4.54
C LYS A 113 -6.87 -8.60 5.32
N SER A 114 -6.72 -9.73 6.04
CA SER A 114 -7.81 -10.28 6.84
C SER A 114 -8.01 -9.54 8.16
N GLY A 115 -7.13 -8.59 8.49
CA GLY A 115 -7.28 -7.72 9.65
C GLY A 115 -8.48 -6.80 9.50
N ASP A 116 -8.91 -6.22 10.61
CA ASP A 116 -10.07 -5.35 10.58
C ASP A 116 -9.71 -3.92 10.12
N TRP A 117 -10.75 -3.12 9.87
CA TRP A 117 -10.57 -1.75 9.41
C TRP A 117 -9.84 -0.87 10.41
N GLU A 118 -9.96 -1.16 11.70
CA GLU A 118 -9.30 -0.37 12.73
C GLU A 118 -7.79 -0.57 12.72
N GLU A 119 -7.34 -1.79 12.46
CA GLU A 119 -5.92 -2.09 12.31
C GLU A 119 -5.32 -1.28 11.16
N LEU A 120 -6.03 -1.25 10.01
CA LEU A 120 -5.61 -0.44 8.87
C LEU A 120 -5.56 1.04 9.23
N LEU A 121 -6.59 1.55 9.88
CA LEU A 121 -6.67 2.96 10.24
C LEU A 121 -5.57 3.36 11.21
N GLU A 122 -5.26 2.50 12.19
CA GLU A 122 -4.16 2.76 13.11
C GLU A 122 -2.81 2.81 12.40
N ALA A 123 -2.57 1.88 11.48
CA ALA A 123 -1.33 1.86 10.69
C ALA A 123 -1.19 3.15 9.88
N ILE A 124 -2.28 3.61 9.28
CA ILE A 124 -2.28 4.87 8.53
C ILE A 124 -1.92 6.04 9.45
N LYS A 125 -2.55 6.13 10.61
CA LYS A 125 -2.32 7.22 11.54
C LYS A 125 -0.88 7.24 12.08
N GLU A 126 -0.29 6.08 12.27
CA GLU A 126 1.09 6.00 12.74
C GLU A 126 2.08 6.49 11.70
N LEU A 127 1.78 6.33 10.41
CA LEU A 127 2.67 6.72 9.33
C LEU A 127 2.46 8.17 8.86
N LEU A 128 1.32 8.74 9.12
CA LEU A 128 1.03 10.14 8.77
C LEU A 128 1.27 11.12 9.95
#